data_219fedde690e28c554efbc1862147e28
#
_entry.id   219fedde690e28c554efbc1862147e28
#
_cell.length_a   1.000
_cell.length_b   1.000
_cell.length_c   1.000
_cell.angle_alpha   90.00
_cell.angle_beta   90.00
_cell.angle_gamma   90.00
#
_symmetry.space_group_name_H-M   'P 1'
#
loop_
_entity.id
_entity.type
_entity.pdbx_description
1 polymer ?
#
loop_
_entity_poly.entity_id
_entity_poly.type
_entity_poly.pdbx_seq_one_letter_code
_entity_poly.pdbx_strand_id
1 'polypeptide(L)'
;ASRPPRRPRARHRDRAAASAARAQALLSIGIPATRAETGFGYVLPGPPLDLDVSLEAGGVAETRGYIEKPSEMEARQRIIDGALWHGGVLIGTAGIFLEQLAQHCVEVRDGLDPLRRGNLPGFVGMVRATSLERGLLERSDRLLVVRGEFGWDDVGTWAALRRARELDDDGNGASGDVRFVDAESNVVHAGHGRVVLYGVNRMLVVTLDGLTFVTTLDRATDLNRLLDQLPGSMRIHPAGPPRA
;
A
#
# COMPACT_ATOMS: atom_id res chain seq x y z
N ALA A 1 11.37 12.45 36.75
CA ALA A 1 10.88 11.32 35.96
C ALA A 1 11.65 11.29 34.64
N SER A 2 12.61 10.36 34.52
CA SER A 2 13.42 10.18 33.33
C SER A 2 12.56 9.57 32.21
N ARG A 3 12.58 10.22 31.04
CA ARG A 3 11.89 9.75 29.81
C ARG A 3 12.47 8.37 29.43
N PRO A 4 11.63 7.36 29.17
CA PRO A 4 12.15 6.04 28.78
C PRO A 4 13.00 6.16 27.49
N PRO A 5 14.06 5.35 27.34
CA PRO A 5 14.91 5.39 26.16
C PRO A 5 14.09 5.10 24.91
N ARG A 6 14.11 6.01 23.92
CA ARG A 6 13.45 5.80 22.63
C ARG A 6 14.02 4.53 21.98
N ARG A 7 13.14 3.63 21.53
CA ARG A 7 13.54 2.38 20.86
C ARG A 7 14.41 2.69 19.62
N PRO A 8 15.42 1.88 19.30
CA PRO A 8 16.35 2.14 18.18
C PRO A 8 15.66 2.46 16.85
N ARG A 9 14.54 1.78 16.53
CA ARG A 9 13.73 2.00 15.31
C ARG A 9 13.12 3.41 15.21
N ALA A 10 12.82 4.08 16.31
CA ALA A 10 12.32 5.47 16.29
C ALA A 10 13.40 6.47 15.87
N ARG A 11 14.65 6.25 16.27
CA ARG A 11 15.78 7.12 15.90
C ARG A 11 16.07 7.11 14.39
N HIS A 12 15.94 5.97 13.71
CA HIS A 12 16.15 5.88 12.27
C HIS A 12 15.09 6.66 11.49
N ARG A 13 13.81 6.58 11.88
CA ARG A 13 12.71 7.33 11.26
C ARG A 13 12.88 8.84 11.43
N ASP A 14 13.22 9.29 12.64
CA ASP A 14 13.45 10.72 12.92
C ASP A 14 14.63 11.26 12.09
N ARG A 15 15.69 10.46 11.90
CA ARG A 15 16.86 10.82 11.09
C ARG A 15 16.50 10.89 9.60
N ALA A 16 15.78 9.92 9.08
CA ALA A 16 15.36 9.89 7.66
C ALA A 16 14.44 11.07 7.33
N ALA A 17 13.46 11.37 8.19
CA ALA A 17 12.59 12.54 8.03
C ALA A 17 13.37 13.87 8.08
N ALA A 18 14.34 13.98 8.98
CA ALA A 18 15.22 15.16 9.07
C ALA A 18 16.11 15.30 7.83
N SER A 19 16.57 14.20 7.23
CA SER A 19 17.34 14.22 5.97
C SER A 19 16.48 14.69 4.80
N ALA A 20 15.26 14.19 4.67
CA ALA A 20 14.32 14.62 3.66
C ALA A 20 13.96 16.11 3.78
N ALA A 21 13.75 16.59 5.01
CA ALA A 21 13.47 18.01 5.26
C ALA A 21 14.66 18.91 4.88
N ARG A 22 15.91 18.50 5.21
CA ARG A 22 17.12 19.24 4.81
C ARG A 22 17.35 19.24 3.31
N ALA A 23 17.09 18.11 2.65
CA ALA A 23 17.20 17.98 1.21
C ALA A 23 16.05 18.63 0.43
N GLN A 24 15.04 19.15 1.14
CA GLN A 24 13.80 19.66 0.52
C GLN A 24 13.22 18.66 -0.50
N ALA A 25 13.07 17.42 -0.08
CA ALA A 25 12.64 16.30 -0.92
C ALA A 25 11.50 15.52 -0.25
N LEU A 26 10.81 14.72 -1.04
CA LEU A 26 9.86 13.71 -0.56
C LEU A 26 10.64 12.43 -0.23
N LEU A 27 10.23 11.72 0.83
CA LEU A 27 10.86 10.48 1.25
C LEU A 27 9.83 9.35 1.19
N SER A 28 10.14 8.33 0.40
CA SER A 28 9.40 7.06 0.34
C SER A 28 10.02 6.04 1.29
N ILE A 29 9.17 5.23 1.92
CA ILE A 29 9.63 4.01 2.60
C ILE A 29 9.61 2.88 1.56
N GLY A 30 10.80 2.36 1.26
CA GLY A 30 10.99 1.26 0.35
C GLY A 30 11.07 -0.08 1.08
N ILE A 31 10.30 -1.06 0.66
CA ILE A 31 10.26 -2.41 1.24
C ILE A 31 11.02 -3.37 0.33
N PRO A 32 11.87 -4.26 0.86
CA PRO A 32 12.54 -5.26 0.05
C PRO A 32 11.56 -6.09 -0.78
N ALA A 33 11.74 -6.08 -2.09
CA ALA A 33 10.87 -6.80 -3.00
C ALA A 33 11.21 -8.31 -2.99
N THR A 34 10.28 -9.13 -2.55
CA THR A 34 10.46 -10.58 -2.41
C THR A 34 9.88 -11.39 -3.58
N ARG A 35 9.07 -10.74 -4.43
CA ARG A 35 8.42 -11.34 -5.61
C ARG A 35 8.11 -10.26 -6.66
N ALA A 36 7.89 -10.68 -7.91
CA ALA A 36 7.43 -9.79 -8.97
C ALA A 36 5.92 -9.52 -8.79
N GLU A 37 5.58 -8.39 -8.15
CA GLU A 37 4.22 -7.99 -7.88
C GLU A 37 3.82 -6.84 -8.83
N THR A 38 2.84 -7.08 -9.68
CA THR A 38 2.40 -6.10 -10.69
C THR A 38 1.42 -5.06 -10.14
N GLY A 39 0.93 -5.27 -8.92
CA GLY A 39 0.03 -4.33 -8.23
C GLY A 39 0.73 -3.20 -7.49
N PHE A 40 2.08 -3.24 -7.37
CA PHE A 40 2.84 -2.31 -6.54
C PHE A 40 3.67 -1.32 -7.36
N GLY A 41 4.03 -0.20 -6.71
CA GLY A 41 5.07 0.70 -7.19
C GLY A 41 6.46 0.22 -6.79
N TYR A 42 7.45 0.49 -7.65
CA TYR A 42 8.85 0.15 -7.43
C TYR A 42 9.71 1.40 -7.41
N VAL A 43 10.52 1.55 -6.37
CA VAL A 43 11.50 2.63 -6.21
C VAL A 43 12.87 2.06 -6.46
N LEU A 44 13.62 2.61 -7.41
CA LEU A 44 14.99 2.21 -7.67
C LEU A 44 15.94 3.13 -6.88
N PRO A 45 16.65 2.62 -5.86
CA PRO A 45 17.59 3.41 -5.10
C PRO A 45 18.77 3.89 -5.96
N GLY A 46 19.19 5.12 -5.71
CA GLY A 46 20.37 5.76 -6.27
C GLY A 46 21.51 5.85 -5.24
N PRO A 47 22.38 6.86 -5.37
CA PRO A 47 23.46 7.09 -4.42
C PRO A 47 22.90 7.44 -3.03
N PRO A 48 23.60 7.03 -1.96
CA PRO A 48 23.26 7.42 -0.60
C PRO A 48 23.47 8.93 -0.40
N LEU A 49 22.58 9.57 0.36
CA LEU A 49 22.73 10.97 0.75
C LEU A 49 23.88 11.19 1.76
N ASP A 50 24.17 10.16 2.54
CA ASP A 50 25.25 10.15 3.54
C ASP A 50 26.09 8.91 3.23
N LEU A 51 27.31 9.14 2.76
CA LEU A 51 28.23 8.07 2.35
C LEU A 51 28.64 7.15 3.51
N ASP A 52 28.52 7.64 4.76
CA ASP A 52 28.86 6.86 5.95
C ASP A 52 27.72 5.91 6.40
N VAL A 53 26.53 6.01 5.81
CA VAL A 53 25.38 5.20 6.20
C VAL A 53 24.73 4.56 4.97
N SER A 54 24.97 3.28 4.80
CA SER A 54 24.32 2.52 3.70
C SER A 54 22.82 2.43 3.87
N LEU A 55 22.13 2.16 2.76
CA LEU A 55 20.67 1.99 2.73
C LEU A 55 20.24 0.81 3.64
N GLU A 56 21.02 -0.28 3.67
CA GLU A 56 20.79 -1.45 4.53
C GLU A 56 20.95 -1.10 6.03
N ALA A 57 21.83 -0.15 6.35
CA ALA A 57 21.99 0.35 7.71
C ALA A 57 20.95 1.43 8.10
N GLY A 58 19.89 1.62 7.29
CA GLY A 58 18.86 2.61 7.52
C GLY A 58 19.22 4.02 7.05
N GLY A 59 20.22 4.16 6.17
CA GLY A 59 20.53 5.40 5.46
C GLY A 59 19.42 5.80 4.50
N VAL A 60 19.52 7.03 3.99
CA VAL A 60 18.63 7.58 2.97
C VAL A 60 19.40 7.66 1.67
N ALA A 61 18.77 7.26 0.56
CA ALA A 61 19.32 7.39 -0.77
C ALA A 61 18.44 8.27 -1.66
N GLU A 62 19.03 8.88 -2.66
CA GLU A 62 18.30 9.43 -3.79
C GLU A 62 17.57 8.31 -4.54
N THR A 63 16.62 8.64 -5.40
CA THR A 63 16.02 7.66 -6.31
C THR A 63 16.51 7.87 -7.73
N ARG A 64 16.78 6.77 -8.43
CA ARG A 64 17.08 6.76 -9.88
C ARG A 64 15.84 6.60 -10.73
N GLY A 65 14.70 6.30 -10.13
CA GLY A 65 13.44 6.16 -10.80
C GLY A 65 12.38 5.51 -9.93
N TYR A 66 11.15 5.70 -10.36
CA TYR A 66 9.94 5.10 -9.82
C TYR A 66 9.10 4.55 -10.96
N ILE A 67 8.43 3.43 -10.79
CA ILE A 67 7.47 2.88 -11.74
C ILE A 67 6.27 2.32 -10.99
N GLU A 68 5.08 2.71 -11.42
CA GLU A 68 3.82 2.27 -10.82
C GLU A 68 3.20 1.13 -11.62
N LYS A 69 2.98 0.01 -10.95
CA LYS A 69 2.31 -1.18 -11.52
C LYS A 69 2.92 -1.64 -12.84
N PRO A 70 4.20 -2.03 -12.83
CA PRO A 70 4.88 -2.52 -14.01
C PRO A 70 4.28 -3.85 -14.50
N SER A 71 4.61 -4.23 -15.72
CA SER A 71 4.41 -5.60 -16.19
C SER A 71 5.23 -6.60 -15.36
N GLU A 72 4.88 -7.87 -15.39
CA GLU A 72 5.63 -8.90 -14.64
C GLU A 72 7.11 -8.98 -15.05
N MET A 73 7.40 -8.83 -16.34
CA MET A 73 8.76 -8.81 -16.85
C MET A 73 9.55 -7.60 -16.32
N GLU A 74 8.96 -6.41 -16.34
CA GLU A 74 9.56 -5.21 -15.77
C GLU A 74 9.75 -5.32 -14.26
N ALA A 75 8.75 -5.86 -13.52
CA ALA A 75 8.85 -6.08 -12.09
C ALA A 75 10.03 -7.01 -11.74
N ARG A 76 10.21 -8.12 -12.48
CA ARG A 76 11.35 -9.03 -12.33
C ARG A 76 12.68 -8.30 -12.57
N GLN A 77 12.77 -7.50 -13.63
CA GLN A 77 13.97 -6.73 -13.93
C GLN A 77 14.27 -5.70 -12.84
N ARG A 78 13.25 -4.98 -12.33
CA ARG A 78 13.42 -4.01 -11.24
C ARG A 78 13.95 -4.66 -9.96
N ILE A 79 13.51 -5.87 -9.63
CA ILE A 79 14.05 -6.61 -8.48
C ILE A 79 15.54 -6.94 -8.69
N ILE A 80 15.92 -7.38 -9.87
CA ILE A 80 17.33 -7.65 -10.21
C ILE A 80 18.17 -6.37 -10.10
N ASP A 81 17.62 -5.23 -10.50
CA ASP A 81 18.26 -3.91 -10.40
C ASP A 81 18.32 -3.37 -8.96
N GLY A 82 17.79 -4.10 -7.97
CA GLY A 82 17.78 -3.74 -6.56
C GLY A 82 16.67 -2.78 -6.15
N ALA A 83 15.58 -2.70 -6.92
CA ALA A 83 14.44 -1.87 -6.56
C ALA A 83 13.72 -2.40 -5.31
N LEU A 84 13.12 -1.47 -4.58
CA LEU A 84 12.27 -1.71 -3.42
C LEU A 84 10.81 -1.48 -3.81
N TRP A 85 9.87 -2.18 -3.19
CA TRP A 85 8.46 -1.80 -3.29
C TRP A 85 8.21 -0.48 -2.60
N HIS A 86 7.39 0.38 -3.18
CA HIS A 86 6.86 1.53 -2.48
C HIS A 86 5.90 1.08 -1.38
N GLY A 87 6.22 1.36 -0.12
CA GLY A 87 5.45 0.91 1.04
C GLY A 87 4.17 1.72 1.31
N GLY A 88 3.70 2.53 0.35
CA GLY A 88 2.49 3.36 0.50
C GLY A 88 2.66 4.52 1.50
N VAL A 89 3.88 4.80 1.96
CA VAL A 89 4.18 5.88 2.91
C VAL A 89 5.10 6.90 2.28
N LEU A 90 4.63 8.14 2.25
CA LEU A 90 5.39 9.29 1.78
C LEU A 90 5.54 10.31 2.92
N ILE A 91 6.74 10.81 3.12
CA ILE A 91 7.08 11.76 4.17
C ILE A 91 7.67 13.01 3.53
N GLY A 92 7.22 14.18 3.96
CA GLY A 92 7.71 15.46 3.49
C GLY A 92 7.03 16.62 4.21
N THR A 93 7.48 17.84 3.95
CA THR A 93 6.74 19.03 4.39
C THR A 93 5.60 19.34 3.44
N ALA A 94 4.52 19.96 3.92
CA ALA A 94 3.43 20.38 3.07
C ALA A 94 3.90 21.33 1.95
N GLY A 95 4.92 22.16 2.22
CA GLY A 95 5.50 23.05 1.24
C GLY A 95 6.13 22.33 0.06
N ILE A 96 7.03 21.36 0.35
CA ILE A 96 7.68 20.58 -0.72
C ILE A 96 6.68 19.72 -1.49
N PHE A 97 5.66 19.18 -0.80
CA PHE A 97 4.61 18.41 -1.45
C PHE A 97 3.84 19.25 -2.46
N LEU A 98 3.40 20.45 -2.08
CA LEU A 98 2.69 21.37 -2.97
C LEU A 98 3.58 21.89 -4.11
N GLU A 99 4.87 22.14 -3.85
CA GLU A 99 5.84 22.54 -4.87
C GLU A 99 6.02 21.44 -5.92
N GLN A 100 6.25 20.19 -5.47
CA GLN A 100 6.42 19.06 -6.36
C GLN A 100 5.14 18.76 -7.18
N LEU A 101 3.95 18.89 -6.57
CA LEU A 101 2.68 18.80 -7.30
C LEU A 101 2.57 19.90 -8.37
N ALA A 102 2.93 21.16 -8.05
CA ALA A 102 2.88 22.26 -8.99
C ALA A 102 3.85 22.06 -10.16
N GLN A 103 5.00 21.47 -9.91
CA GLN A 103 6.06 21.27 -10.90
C GLN A 103 5.77 20.06 -11.80
N HIS A 104 5.36 18.94 -11.24
CA HIS A 104 5.35 17.64 -11.93
C HIS A 104 3.95 17.09 -12.22
N CYS A 105 2.92 17.46 -11.46
CA CYS A 105 1.58 16.90 -11.62
C CYS A 105 0.68 17.84 -12.44
N VAL A 106 0.70 17.67 -13.76
CA VAL A 106 -0.10 18.49 -14.69
C VAL A 106 -1.61 18.32 -14.48
N GLU A 107 -2.03 17.22 -13.87
CA GLU A 107 -3.43 16.90 -13.60
C GLU A 107 -4.03 17.76 -12.48
N VAL A 108 -3.20 18.27 -11.55
CA VAL A 108 -3.67 19.03 -10.39
C VAL A 108 -3.08 20.45 -10.31
N ARG A 109 -2.06 20.76 -11.09
CA ARG A 109 -1.32 22.03 -11.06
C ARG A 109 -2.23 23.25 -11.04
N ASP A 110 -3.18 23.30 -11.96
CA ASP A 110 -4.03 24.49 -12.16
C ASP A 110 -5.04 24.68 -11.01
N GLY A 111 -5.34 23.60 -10.28
CA GLY A 111 -6.22 23.64 -9.11
C GLY A 111 -5.53 24.10 -7.82
N LEU A 112 -4.18 24.12 -7.76
CA LEU A 112 -3.47 24.41 -6.51
C LEU A 112 -3.69 25.85 -6.01
N ASP A 113 -3.86 26.81 -6.88
CA ASP A 113 -4.13 28.20 -6.49
C ASP A 113 -5.52 28.38 -5.85
N PRO A 114 -6.62 27.85 -6.43
CA PRO A 114 -7.89 27.76 -5.72
C PRO A 114 -7.77 27.04 -4.37
N LEU A 115 -7.04 25.92 -4.29
CA LEU A 115 -6.84 25.17 -3.06
C LEU A 115 -6.16 26.02 -1.97
N ARG A 116 -5.08 26.74 -2.32
CA ARG A 116 -4.36 27.64 -1.39
C ARG A 116 -5.26 28.75 -0.83
N ARG A 117 -6.26 29.16 -1.59
CA ARG A 117 -7.27 30.17 -1.18
C ARG A 117 -8.47 29.57 -0.44
N GLY A 118 -8.45 28.27 -0.15
CA GLY A 118 -9.56 27.55 0.51
C GLY A 118 -10.77 27.31 -0.39
N ASN A 119 -10.66 27.54 -1.70
CA ASN A 119 -11.74 27.32 -2.66
C ASN A 119 -11.72 25.87 -3.17
N LEU A 120 -12.27 24.95 -2.37
CA LEU A 120 -12.32 23.52 -2.71
C LEU A 120 -13.16 23.22 -3.98
N PRO A 121 -14.35 23.84 -4.19
CA PRO A 121 -15.08 23.68 -5.46
C PRO A 121 -14.27 24.10 -6.68
N GLY A 122 -13.54 25.21 -6.59
CA GLY A 122 -12.66 25.69 -7.65
C GLY A 122 -11.50 24.72 -7.92
N PHE A 123 -10.92 24.14 -6.88
CA PHE A 123 -9.92 23.07 -7.02
C PHE A 123 -10.50 21.88 -7.79
N VAL A 124 -11.62 21.31 -7.31
CA VAL A 124 -12.24 20.11 -7.91
C VAL A 124 -12.63 20.34 -9.38
N GLY A 125 -13.07 21.54 -9.72
CA GLY A 125 -13.43 21.91 -11.10
C GLY A 125 -12.26 22.02 -12.08
N MET A 126 -11.03 22.15 -11.57
CA MET A 126 -9.82 22.36 -12.38
C MET A 126 -8.90 21.15 -12.46
N VAL A 127 -9.10 20.13 -11.60
CA VAL A 127 -8.22 18.96 -11.53
C VAL A 127 -8.79 17.78 -12.32
N ARG A 128 -7.89 16.93 -12.79
CA ARG A 128 -8.22 15.63 -13.37
C ARG A 128 -7.80 14.53 -12.42
N ALA A 129 -8.58 13.44 -12.38
CA ALA A 129 -8.26 12.30 -11.54
C ALA A 129 -6.93 11.66 -11.97
N THR A 130 -6.03 11.51 -11.02
CA THR A 130 -4.77 10.77 -11.15
C THR A 130 -4.40 10.18 -9.79
N SER A 131 -3.57 9.13 -9.78
CA SER A 131 -2.97 8.67 -8.53
C SER A 131 -1.72 9.51 -8.20
N LEU A 132 -1.36 9.55 -6.93
CA LEU A 132 -0.16 10.23 -6.47
C LEU A 132 1.11 9.62 -7.10
N GLU A 133 1.11 8.32 -7.26
CA GLU A 133 2.21 7.56 -7.80
C GLU A 133 2.49 7.98 -9.25
N ARG A 134 1.48 7.98 -10.12
CA ARG A 134 1.61 8.36 -11.54
C ARG A 134 1.72 9.86 -11.76
N GLY A 135 0.95 10.64 -11.00
CA GLY A 135 0.93 12.11 -11.14
C GLY A 135 2.19 12.77 -10.60
N LEU A 136 2.77 12.21 -9.55
CA LEU A 136 3.89 12.82 -8.85
C LEU A 136 5.12 11.91 -8.77
N LEU A 137 5.04 10.69 -8.19
CA LEU A 137 6.24 9.93 -7.86
C LEU A 137 7.02 9.47 -9.09
N GLU A 138 6.35 9.12 -10.18
CA GLU A 138 7.02 8.76 -11.45
C GLU A 138 7.73 9.95 -12.12
N ARG A 139 7.37 11.18 -11.75
CA ARG A 139 7.84 12.39 -12.42
C ARG A 139 8.71 13.28 -11.53
N SER A 140 8.73 13.00 -10.23
CA SER A 140 9.46 13.79 -9.24
C SER A 140 10.98 13.65 -9.43
N ASP A 141 11.67 14.75 -9.39
CA ASP A 141 13.13 14.86 -9.38
C ASP A 141 13.71 14.95 -7.97
N ARG A 142 12.86 15.01 -6.95
CA ARG A 142 13.24 15.13 -5.52
C ARG A 142 12.55 14.05 -4.68
N LEU A 143 12.70 12.81 -5.08
CA LEU A 143 12.26 11.66 -4.32
C LEU A 143 13.47 10.94 -3.71
N LEU A 144 13.38 10.71 -2.41
CA LEU A 144 14.33 9.93 -1.62
C LEU A 144 13.70 8.62 -1.20
N VAL A 145 14.53 7.66 -0.84
CA VAL A 145 14.07 6.38 -0.28
C VAL A 145 14.84 6.02 0.97
N VAL A 146 14.13 5.48 1.95
CA VAL A 146 14.71 4.79 3.11
C VAL A 146 14.19 3.35 3.12
N ARG A 147 15.09 2.40 3.37
CA ARG A 147 14.72 0.98 3.45
C ARG A 147 13.98 0.69 4.75
N GLY A 148 12.81 0.10 4.64
CA GLY A 148 12.00 -0.40 5.76
C GLY A 148 12.16 -1.90 5.91
N GLU A 149 12.66 -2.35 7.08
CA GLU A 149 12.77 -3.77 7.44
C GLU A 149 11.78 -4.11 8.55
N PHE A 150 10.54 -4.24 8.16
CA PHE A 150 9.44 -4.68 9.03
C PHE A 150 8.50 -5.55 8.20
N GLY A 151 7.85 -6.51 8.83
CA GLY A 151 6.86 -7.34 8.12
C GLY A 151 5.79 -6.45 7.50
N TRP A 152 5.79 -6.35 6.18
CA TRP A 152 4.85 -5.55 5.41
C TRP A 152 4.33 -6.34 4.21
N ASP A 153 3.05 -6.28 4.00
CA ASP A 153 2.40 -6.68 2.76
C ASP A 153 1.22 -5.72 2.51
N ASP A 154 0.92 -5.45 1.26
CA ASP A 154 -0.31 -4.74 0.91
C ASP A 154 -1.49 -5.71 0.98
N VAL A 155 -2.32 -5.56 2.00
CA VAL A 155 -3.49 -6.40 2.25
C VAL A 155 -4.68 -5.98 1.36
N GLY A 156 -4.40 -5.44 0.19
CA GLY A 156 -5.41 -5.05 -0.81
C GLY A 156 -6.05 -6.23 -1.56
N THR A 157 -5.52 -7.44 -1.39
CA THR A 157 -6.06 -8.64 -2.01
C THR A 157 -6.28 -9.76 -1.00
N TRP A 158 -7.18 -10.68 -1.30
CA TRP A 158 -7.41 -11.85 -0.46
C TRP A 158 -6.20 -12.80 -0.38
N ALA A 159 -5.40 -12.85 -1.43
CA ALA A 159 -4.12 -13.56 -1.43
C ALA A 159 -3.13 -12.92 -0.45
N ALA A 160 -3.08 -11.60 -0.38
CA ALA A 160 -2.28 -10.88 0.61
C ALA A 160 -2.82 -11.11 2.03
N LEU A 161 -4.15 -11.10 2.22
CA LEU A 161 -4.75 -11.42 3.51
C LEU A 161 -4.37 -12.82 4.00
N ARG A 162 -4.29 -13.81 3.08
CA ARG A 162 -3.82 -15.16 3.43
C ARG A 162 -2.37 -15.13 3.90
N ARG A 163 -1.48 -14.40 3.23
CA ARG A 163 -0.07 -14.28 3.64
C ARG A 163 0.11 -13.58 4.98
N ALA A 164 -0.78 -12.64 5.30
CA ALA A 164 -0.73 -11.87 6.55
C ALA A 164 -1.33 -12.60 7.76
N ARG A 165 -1.94 -13.78 7.57
CA ARG A 165 -2.55 -14.58 8.64
C ARG A 165 -1.67 -15.74 9.07
N GLU A 166 -1.82 -16.13 10.31
CA GLU A 166 -1.37 -17.44 10.77
C GLU A 166 -2.18 -18.51 10.07
N LEU A 167 -1.51 -19.50 9.50
CA LEU A 167 -2.11 -20.63 8.83
C LEU A 167 -1.97 -21.87 9.72
N ASP A 168 -3.00 -22.74 9.69
CA ASP A 168 -2.90 -24.07 10.30
C ASP A 168 -2.00 -25.00 9.45
N ASP A 169 -1.82 -26.25 9.92
CA ASP A 169 -0.96 -27.25 9.27
C ASP A 169 -1.44 -27.62 7.85
N ASP A 170 -2.74 -27.45 7.56
CA ASP A 170 -3.36 -27.68 6.24
C ASP A 170 -3.37 -26.41 5.38
N GLY A 171 -2.73 -25.33 5.85
CA GLY A 171 -2.61 -24.06 5.13
C GLY A 171 -3.88 -23.23 5.10
N ASN A 172 -4.85 -23.47 6.00
CA ASN A 172 -6.04 -22.64 6.13
C ASN A 172 -5.78 -21.43 7.04
N GLY A 173 -6.34 -20.28 6.65
CA GLY A 173 -6.31 -19.05 7.46
C GLY A 173 -7.71 -18.62 7.86
N ALA A 174 -7.95 -18.40 9.15
CA ALA A 174 -9.26 -18.03 9.67
C ALA A 174 -9.26 -16.74 10.48
N SER A 175 -10.40 -16.08 10.53
CA SER A 175 -10.76 -15.06 11.51
C SER A 175 -12.21 -15.24 11.90
N GLY A 176 -12.48 -15.25 13.21
CA GLY A 176 -13.81 -15.57 13.75
C GLY A 176 -13.97 -17.04 14.12
N ASP A 177 -15.20 -17.48 14.33
CA ASP A 177 -15.53 -18.86 14.71
C ASP A 177 -15.61 -19.76 13.45
N VAL A 178 -14.50 -20.45 13.15
CA VAL A 178 -14.35 -21.24 11.92
C VAL A 178 -13.88 -22.65 12.26
N ARG A 179 -14.41 -23.65 11.53
CA ARG A 179 -13.99 -25.05 11.57
C ARG A 179 -13.65 -25.52 10.16
N PHE A 180 -12.51 -26.17 10.03
CA PHE A 180 -12.09 -26.89 8.83
C PHE A 180 -12.17 -28.39 9.10
N VAL A 181 -12.74 -29.13 8.15
CA VAL A 181 -12.83 -30.60 8.18
C VAL A 181 -12.56 -31.09 6.77
N ASP A 182 -11.53 -31.90 6.58
CA ASP A 182 -11.07 -32.38 5.26
C ASP A 182 -10.94 -31.21 4.26
N ALA A 183 -10.34 -30.08 4.69
CA ALA A 183 -10.35 -28.82 3.94
C ALA A 183 -8.98 -28.14 4.03
N GLU A 184 -8.40 -27.79 2.86
CA GLU A 184 -7.03 -27.30 2.74
C GLU A 184 -6.93 -25.96 2.02
N SER A 185 -5.95 -25.14 2.44
CA SER A 185 -5.58 -23.88 1.75
C SER A 185 -6.74 -22.88 1.60
N ASN A 186 -7.69 -22.85 2.53
CA ASN A 186 -8.82 -21.94 2.52
C ASN A 186 -8.50 -20.63 3.28
N VAL A 187 -9.23 -19.58 2.95
CA VAL A 187 -9.23 -18.31 3.70
C VAL A 187 -10.65 -17.98 4.11
N VAL A 188 -10.89 -17.82 5.41
CA VAL A 188 -12.20 -17.52 5.95
C VAL A 188 -12.15 -16.27 6.82
N HIS A 189 -13.04 -15.32 6.56
CA HIS A 189 -13.33 -14.21 7.45
C HIS A 189 -14.77 -14.31 7.92
N ALA A 190 -14.98 -14.82 9.15
CA ALA A 190 -16.27 -14.90 9.78
C ALA A 190 -16.48 -13.66 10.67
N GLY A 191 -17.12 -12.62 10.14
CA GLY A 191 -17.49 -11.41 10.89
C GLY A 191 -18.63 -11.68 11.88
N HIS A 192 -19.55 -12.58 11.50
CA HIS A 192 -20.65 -13.03 12.34
C HIS A 192 -20.94 -14.52 12.17
N GLY A 193 -21.45 -15.14 13.25
CA GLY A 193 -21.86 -16.55 13.23
C GLY A 193 -20.67 -17.51 13.15
N ARG A 194 -20.99 -18.73 12.79
CA ARG A 194 -20.02 -19.81 12.61
C ARG A 194 -19.92 -20.22 11.16
N VAL A 195 -18.71 -20.52 10.73
CA VAL A 195 -18.45 -21.04 9.38
C VAL A 195 -17.78 -22.41 9.50
N VAL A 196 -18.33 -23.39 8.80
CA VAL A 196 -17.75 -24.73 8.71
C VAL A 196 -17.45 -25.00 7.23
N LEU A 197 -16.20 -25.33 6.93
CA LEU A 197 -15.78 -25.81 5.61
C LEU A 197 -15.51 -27.31 5.71
N TYR A 198 -16.20 -28.09 4.86
CA TYR A 198 -16.05 -29.52 4.81
C TYR A 198 -15.77 -30.00 3.38
N GLY A 199 -14.65 -30.70 3.19
CA GLY A 199 -14.28 -31.32 1.92
C GLY A 199 -14.00 -30.32 0.80
N VAL A 200 -13.64 -29.06 1.10
CA VAL A 200 -13.39 -28.01 0.10
C VAL A 200 -12.01 -27.40 0.26
N ASN A 201 -11.37 -27.06 -0.86
CA ASN A 201 -10.03 -26.55 -0.89
C ASN A 201 -9.94 -25.24 -1.69
N ARG A 202 -8.96 -24.39 -1.35
CA ARG A 202 -8.65 -23.14 -2.05
C ARG A 202 -9.84 -22.19 -2.16
N MET A 203 -10.69 -22.17 -1.13
CA MET A 203 -11.86 -21.29 -1.06
C MET A 203 -11.55 -20.00 -0.29
N LEU A 204 -12.20 -18.93 -0.70
CA LEU A 204 -12.37 -17.71 0.06
C LEU A 204 -13.82 -17.64 0.52
N VAL A 205 -14.02 -17.50 1.82
CA VAL A 205 -15.34 -17.28 2.42
C VAL A 205 -15.28 -16.03 3.30
N VAL A 206 -16.18 -15.11 3.05
CA VAL A 206 -16.32 -13.87 3.86
C VAL A 206 -17.76 -13.72 4.30
N THR A 207 -17.98 -13.64 5.60
CA THR A 207 -19.29 -13.31 6.17
C THR A 207 -19.18 -11.97 6.89
N LEU A 208 -19.96 -11.02 6.46
CA LEU A 208 -20.10 -9.68 7.04
C LEU A 208 -21.59 -9.38 7.13
N ASP A 209 -21.96 -8.36 7.89
CA ASP A 209 -23.32 -7.91 8.17
C ASP A 209 -24.35 -8.20 7.04
N GLY A 210 -24.99 -9.36 7.09
CA GLY A 210 -26.01 -9.77 6.13
C GLY A 210 -25.51 -10.24 4.77
N LEU A 211 -24.18 -10.26 4.52
CA LEU A 211 -23.57 -10.75 3.30
C LEU A 211 -22.73 -12.01 3.56
N THR A 212 -22.93 -13.04 2.76
CA THR A 212 -22.01 -14.17 2.64
C THR A 212 -21.47 -14.21 1.21
N PHE A 213 -20.16 -14.05 1.10
CA PHE A 213 -19.44 -14.13 -0.17
C PHE A 213 -18.57 -15.39 -0.18
N VAL A 214 -18.70 -16.19 -1.26
CA VAL A 214 -17.94 -17.43 -1.46
C VAL A 214 -17.38 -17.46 -2.86
N THR A 215 -16.09 -17.71 -2.98
CA THR A 215 -15.41 -17.86 -4.26
C THR A 215 -14.16 -18.75 -4.11
N THR A 216 -13.51 -19.11 -5.21
CA THR A 216 -12.17 -19.71 -5.15
C THR A 216 -11.10 -18.64 -4.98
N LEU A 217 -9.96 -18.97 -4.37
CA LEU A 217 -8.83 -18.04 -4.24
C LEU A 217 -8.33 -17.51 -5.60
N ASP A 218 -8.42 -18.32 -6.64
CA ASP A 218 -8.01 -17.92 -8.00
C ASP A 218 -8.92 -16.84 -8.58
N ARG A 219 -10.24 -16.90 -8.33
CA ARG A 219 -11.19 -15.88 -8.76
C ARG A 219 -11.22 -14.64 -7.87
N ALA A 220 -10.73 -14.77 -6.65
CA ALA A 220 -10.68 -13.66 -5.69
C ALA A 220 -9.71 -12.53 -6.11
N THR A 221 -8.89 -12.74 -7.12
CA THR A 221 -7.97 -11.74 -7.68
C THR A 221 -8.67 -10.74 -8.61
N ASP A 222 -9.83 -11.07 -9.17
CA ASP A 222 -10.59 -10.24 -10.12
C ASP A 222 -12.04 -10.02 -9.65
N LEU A 223 -12.19 -9.22 -8.59
CA LEU A 223 -13.51 -8.86 -8.06
C LEU A 223 -14.21 -7.75 -8.84
N ASN A 224 -13.51 -7.00 -9.69
CA ASN A 224 -14.13 -5.94 -10.48
C ASN A 224 -15.21 -6.50 -11.40
N ARG A 225 -14.92 -7.65 -12.04
CA ARG A 225 -15.90 -8.35 -12.89
C ARG A 225 -17.15 -8.79 -12.12
N LEU A 226 -17.00 -9.15 -10.86
CA LEU A 226 -18.14 -9.45 -9.99
C LEU A 226 -18.95 -8.19 -9.70
N LEU A 227 -18.26 -7.12 -9.26
CA LEU A 227 -18.91 -5.85 -8.93
C LEU A 227 -19.73 -5.30 -10.08
N ASP A 228 -19.26 -5.44 -11.31
CA ASP A 228 -20.00 -5.00 -12.52
C ASP A 228 -21.32 -5.75 -12.72
N GLN A 229 -21.42 -6.98 -12.24
CA GLN A 229 -22.61 -7.84 -12.37
C GLN A 229 -23.56 -7.78 -11.18
N LEU A 230 -23.13 -7.18 -10.05
CA LEU A 230 -23.99 -7.09 -8.87
C LEU A 230 -25.03 -5.97 -9.02
N PRO A 231 -26.28 -6.18 -8.55
CA PRO A 231 -27.25 -5.12 -8.42
C PRO A 231 -26.72 -3.97 -7.55
N GLY A 232 -27.13 -2.73 -7.83
CA GLY A 232 -26.69 -1.55 -7.08
C GLY A 232 -26.92 -1.65 -5.58
N SER A 233 -28.00 -2.33 -5.15
CA SER A 233 -28.31 -2.59 -3.73
C SER A 233 -27.29 -3.49 -3.02
N MET A 234 -26.52 -4.30 -3.75
CA MET A 234 -25.45 -5.14 -3.21
C MET A 234 -24.06 -4.47 -3.29
N ARG A 235 -23.94 -3.36 -4.00
CA ARG A 235 -22.69 -2.59 -4.12
C ARG A 235 -22.51 -1.55 -3.04
N ILE A 236 -23.58 -1.16 -2.37
CA ILE A 236 -23.58 -0.13 -1.33
C ILE A 236 -23.48 -0.83 0.02
N HIS A 237 -22.45 -0.57 0.77
CA HIS A 237 -22.42 -0.92 2.18
C HIS A 237 -23.61 -0.24 2.86
N PRO A 238 -24.46 -0.96 3.60
CA PRO A 238 -25.43 -0.29 4.44
C PRO A 238 -24.64 0.66 5.36
N ALA A 239 -24.95 1.95 5.32
CA ALA A 239 -24.34 2.92 6.21
C ALA A 239 -24.47 2.37 7.62
N GLY A 240 -23.35 2.15 8.30
CA GLY A 240 -23.36 1.73 9.69
C GLY A 240 -24.19 2.74 10.51
N PRO A 241 -24.77 2.34 11.65
CA PRO A 241 -25.52 3.23 12.48
C PRO A 241 -24.69 4.48 12.78
N PRO A 242 -25.30 5.67 12.81
CA PRO A 242 -24.57 6.90 13.11
C PRO A 242 -23.83 6.69 14.43
N ARG A 243 -22.53 6.95 14.43
CA ARG A 243 -21.72 6.94 15.65
C ARG A 243 -22.32 7.99 16.60
N ALA A 244 -22.82 7.53 17.74
CA ALA A 244 -23.27 8.38 18.83
C ALA A 244 -22.09 9.11 19.47
#